data_a84eddbc58e341639036b149fe25d88a
#
_entry.id   a84eddbc58e341639036b149fe25d88a
#
_cell.length_a   1.000
_cell.length_b   1.000
_cell.length_c   1.000
_cell.angle_alpha   90.00
_cell.angle_beta   90.00
_cell.angle_gamma   90.00
#
_symmetry.space_group_name_H-M   'P 1'
#
loop_
_entity.id
_entity.type
_entity.pdbx_description
1 polymer ?
#
loop_
_entity_poly.entity_id
_entity_poly.type
_entity_poly.pdbx_seq_one_letter_code
_entity_poly.pdbx_strand_id
1 'polypeptide(L)'
;MANGSQHLIVVGQGAAGLAAALSAVETAATAGQSIHVTLIDKAPENEAGGNTRWSPSYMRMAAPDRVEPSFVQDTLAATKFKGDERYFTQLAREAPETIKWIGSHGIEFIQPTYYLAKGPPRIQPKGGGPALVEELSRAARQAGVEIVCGCTAQKLLVESGHVTGLKVKRGNADEMLTGNAVVLASGGFQANGEMMREHFGTGAEKMRLISPGTHFNTGDGIRMALEVGATPAGDWNGMHAEPIDPRSKNSAPIVLVYPYGIVVDQNGLRFFDEGAGLAHETWEWFARDIHFETPHSVAYAIFDSRLLEIRDYQRAIRSEVAPVRAETLSELARLVGVNGDNLERTVAVYNASCIGDPAIFDATRCDGLAASGGLSPPKSNWARAIKVPPFVCYPLIGAVAYTFGGVATDDRARVMRDGVPILGLYAAGEMTGHFHATAPNAVSMLRALAFGRIAGREAVASLYSKQDGLR
;
A
#
# COMPACT_ATOMS: atom_id res chain seq x y z
N MET A 1 -5.79 9.87 -46.47
CA MET A 1 -6.66 9.73 -45.26
C MET A 1 -5.94 10.46 -44.16
N ALA A 2 -6.57 11.47 -43.54
CA ALA A 2 -5.97 12.22 -42.44
C ALA A 2 -5.55 11.23 -41.36
N ASN A 3 -4.28 11.27 -40.89
CA ASN A 3 -3.80 10.53 -39.73
C ASN A 3 -4.67 10.94 -38.55
N GLY A 4 -5.67 10.11 -38.18
CA GLY A 4 -6.46 10.34 -36.97
C GLY A 4 -5.49 10.37 -35.80
N SER A 5 -5.55 11.43 -34.99
CA SER A 5 -4.75 11.54 -33.77
C SER A 5 -5.00 10.31 -32.90
N GLN A 6 -3.93 9.61 -32.50
CA GLN A 6 -4.03 8.48 -31.57
C GLN A 6 -4.51 8.97 -30.21
N HIS A 7 -5.38 8.21 -29.56
CA HIS A 7 -5.95 8.58 -28.26
C HIS A 7 -5.70 7.46 -27.24
N LEU A 8 -5.01 7.79 -26.16
CA LEU A 8 -4.80 6.92 -24.99
C LEU A 8 -5.68 7.39 -23.84
N ILE A 9 -6.44 6.47 -23.24
CA ILE A 9 -7.23 6.74 -22.04
C ILE A 9 -6.53 6.10 -20.84
N VAL A 10 -6.36 6.87 -19.77
CA VAL A 10 -5.77 6.38 -18.52
C VAL A 10 -6.82 6.50 -17.41
N VAL A 11 -7.02 5.44 -16.62
CA VAL A 11 -8.02 5.38 -15.55
C VAL A 11 -7.34 5.39 -14.18
N GLY A 12 -7.50 6.47 -13.42
CA GLY A 12 -6.97 6.68 -12.08
C GLY A 12 -5.81 7.67 -12.05
N GLN A 13 -5.90 8.71 -11.20
CA GLN A 13 -4.91 9.78 -11.03
C GLN A 13 -3.89 9.48 -9.90
N GLY A 14 -3.75 8.21 -9.49
CA GLY A 14 -2.68 7.78 -8.61
C GLY A 14 -1.31 7.76 -9.29
N ALA A 15 -0.27 7.35 -8.55
CA ALA A 15 1.11 7.30 -9.05
C ALA A 15 1.24 6.56 -10.40
N ALA A 16 0.57 5.42 -10.55
CA ALA A 16 0.64 4.61 -11.76
C ALA A 16 0.00 5.32 -12.96
N GLY A 17 -1.17 5.93 -12.78
CA GLY A 17 -1.86 6.62 -13.88
C GLY A 17 -1.17 7.92 -14.30
N LEU A 18 -0.71 8.71 -13.34
CA LEU A 18 0.07 9.92 -13.66
C LEU A 18 1.38 9.57 -14.39
N ALA A 19 2.07 8.51 -13.95
CA ALA A 19 3.27 8.04 -14.64
C ALA A 19 2.96 7.53 -16.05
N ALA A 20 1.84 6.82 -16.25
CA ALA A 20 1.44 6.33 -17.57
C ALA A 20 1.08 7.47 -18.52
N ALA A 21 0.26 8.40 -18.07
CA ALA A 21 -0.21 9.51 -18.90
C ALA A 21 0.95 10.42 -19.35
N LEU A 22 1.78 10.84 -18.40
CA LEU A 22 2.92 11.73 -18.67
C LEU A 22 3.96 11.03 -19.54
N SER A 23 4.32 9.79 -19.24
CA SER A 23 5.28 9.01 -20.03
C SER A 23 4.79 8.75 -21.45
N ALA A 24 3.47 8.59 -21.66
CA ALA A 24 2.92 8.42 -23.00
C ALA A 24 3.14 9.66 -23.89
N VAL A 25 2.80 10.86 -23.37
CA VAL A 25 3.00 12.11 -24.11
C VAL A 25 4.47 12.35 -24.42
N GLU A 26 5.36 12.14 -23.46
CA GLU A 26 6.81 12.32 -23.64
C GLU A 26 7.40 11.33 -24.66
N THR A 27 6.93 10.07 -24.62
CA THR A 27 7.38 9.04 -25.57
C THR A 27 6.94 9.40 -26.98
N ALA A 28 5.70 9.80 -27.18
CA ALA A 28 5.21 10.24 -28.48
C ALA A 28 5.98 11.45 -29.01
N ALA A 29 6.19 12.47 -28.16
CA ALA A 29 6.95 13.68 -28.51
C ALA A 29 8.39 13.34 -28.92
N THR A 30 9.07 12.45 -28.18
CA THR A 30 10.45 12.00 -28.49
C THR A 30 10.50 11.28 -29.85
N ALA A 31 9.45 10.56 -30.21
CA ALA A 31 9.33 9.89 -31.51
C ALA A 31 8.83 10.80 -32.64
N GLY A 32 8.64 12.10 -32.40
CA GLY A 32 8.07 13.05 -33.38
C GLY A 32 6.60 12.78 -33.70
N GLN A 33 5.89 12.09 -32.81
CA GLN A 33 4.48 11.74 -32.93
C GLN A 33 3.62 12.64 -32.03
N SER A 34 2.32 12.74 -32.33
CA SER A 34 1.36 13.42 -31.46
C SER A 34 0.30 12.45 -30.98
N ILE A 35 0.02 12.45 -29.68
CA ILE A 35 -0.99 11.62 -29.04
C ILE A 35 -1.91 12.49 -28.17
N HIS A 36 -3.20 12.21 -28.24
CA HIS A 36 -4.13 12.73 -27.23
C HIS A 36 -4.16 11.79 -26.02
N VAL A 37 -4.03 12.32 -24.83
CA VAL A 37 -4.09 11.53 -23.59
C VAL A 37 -5.14 12.13 -22.65
N THR A 38 -6.17 11.34 -22.33
CA THR A 38 -7.18 11.68 -21.33
C THR A 38 -6.98 10.81 -20.09
N LEU A 39 -6.69 11.43 -18.95
CA LEU A 39 -6.63 10.76 -17.66
C LEU A 39 -7.91 11.06 -16.90
N ILE A 40 -8.68 10.03 -16.55
CA ILE A 40 -9.93 10.16 -15.77
C ILE A 40 -9.74 9.64 -14.35
N ASP A 41 -10.38 10.31 -13.39
CA ASP A 41 -10.48 9.84 -12.00
C ASP A 41 -11.90 10.03 -11.48
N LYS A 42 -12.41 9.07 -10.72
CA LYS A 42 -13.75 9.16 -10.13
C LYS A 42 -13.83 10.08 -8.92
N ALA A 43 -12.70 10.32 -8.24
CA ALA A 43 -12.63 11.27 -7.14
C ALA A 43 -12.83 12.72 -7.63
N PRO A 44 -13.40 13.60 -6.81
CA PRO A 44 -13.36 15.02 -7.08
C PRO A 44 -11.92 15.57 -7.05
N GLU A 45 -11.66 16.69 -7.71
CA GLU A 45 -10.30 17.20 -7.92
C GLU A 45 -9.50 17.39 -6.62
N ASN A 46 -10.14 17.85 -5.56
CA ASN A 46 -9.51 18.06 -4.26
C ASN A 46 -9.16 16.75 -3.52
N GLU A 47 -9.73 15.61 -3.92
CA GLU A 47 -9.49 14.29 -3.32
C GLU A 47 -8.78 13.33 -4.26
N ALA A 48 -8.62 13.67 -5.53
CA ALA A 48 -7.96 12.87 -6.53
C ALA A 48 -6.49 12.60 -6.20
N GLY A 49 -5.98 11.46 -6.65
CA GLY A 49 -4.62 10.99 -6.35
C GLY A 49 -4.57 9.64 -5.63
N GLY A 50 -5.74 9.05 -5.31
CA GLY A 50 -5.86 7.74 -4.67
C GLY A 50 -5.05 7.64 -3.38
N ASN A 51 -4.66 6.42 -3.01
CA ASN A 51 -3.79 6.18 -1.85
C ASN A 51 -2.45 6.89 -1.93
N THR A 52 -1.94 7.18 -3.13
CA THR A 52 -0.67 7.88 -3.34
C THR A 52 -0.65 9.21 -2.60
N ARG A 53 -1.68 10.03 -2.73
CA ARG A 53 -1.78 11.35 -2.10
C ARG A 53 -1.62 11.32 -0.57
N TRP A 54 -2.07 10.23 0.07
CA TRP A 54 -2.16 10.14 1.53
C TRP A 54 -1.03 9.32 2.16
N SER A 55 -0.14 8.76 1.33
CA SER A 55 0.97 7.93 1.79
C SER A 55 2.27 8.73 1.91
N PRO A 56 3.24 8.27 2.71
CA PRO A 56 4.60 8.82 2.67
C PRO A 56 5.33 8.53 1.36
N SER A 57 4.81 7.63 0.52
CA SER A 57 5.36 7.25 -0.79
C SER A 57 6.80 6.73 -0.70
N TYR A 58 7.06 5.84 0.25
CA TYR A 58 8.36 5.17 0.35
C TYR A 58 8.65 4.31 -0.87
N MET A 59 9.88 4.37 -1.35
CA MET A 59 10.38 3.59 -2.48
C MET A 59 11.68 2.88 -2.08
N ARG A 60 11.73 1.56 -2.29
CA ARG A 60 12.88 0.72 -1.94
C ARG A 60 14.04 0.97 -2.90
N MET A 61 14.90 1.90 -2.54
CA MET A 61 16.09 2.29 -3.27
C MET A 61 17.26 2.40 -2.30
N ALA A 62 18.42 1.89 -2.67
CA ALA A 62 19.66 2.06 -1.91
C ALA A 62 20.18 3.51 -2.03
N ALA A 63 19.99 4.11 -3.19
CA ALA A 63 20.19 5.50 -3.50
C ALA A 63 19.26 5.87 -4.67
N PRO A 64 19.07 7.15 -5.04
CA PRO A 64 18.21 7.53 -6.16
C PRO A 64 18.56 6.86 -7.49
N ASP A 65 19.79 6.45 -7.67
CA ASP A 65 20.34 5.86 -8.89
C ASP A 65 20.47 4.34 -8.87
N ARG A 66 20.14 3.66 -7.76
CA ARG A 66 20.29 2.20 -7.67
C ARG A 66 19.40 1.55 -6.63
N VAL A 67 18.98 0.32 -6.91
CA VAL A 67 18.42 -0.62 -5.95
C VAL A 67 19.53 -1.44 -5.28
N GLU A 68 19.19 -2.16 -4.19
CA GLU A 68 20.13 -3.11 -3.59
C GLU A 68 20.36 -4.33 -4.48
N PRO A 69 21.55 -4.96 -4.44
CA PRO A 69 21.81 -6.20 -5.17
C PRO A 69 20.83 -7.34 -4.81
N SER A 70 20.35 -7.38 -3.57
CA SER A 70 19.38 -8.37 -3.08
C SER A 70 17.93 -8.05 -3.42
N PHE A 71 17.63 -6.92 -4.06
CA PHE A 71 16.26 -6.41 -4.28
C PHE A 71 15.29 -7.47 -4.81
N VAL A 72 15.67 -8.17 -5.88
CA VAL A 72 14.80 -9.19 -6.50
C VAL A 72 14.58 -10.37 -5.56
N GLN A 73 15.66 -10.89 -4.97
CA GLN A 73 15.59 -12.04 -4.05
C GLN A 73 14.77 -11.72 -2.81
N ASP A 74 14.98 -10.56 -2.18
CA ASP A 74 14.22 -10.15 -1.00
C ASP A 74 12.74 -9.92 -1.33
N THR A 75 12.44 -9.39 -2.52
CA THR A 75 11.06 -9.18 -2.96
C THR A 75 10.36 -10.52 -3.21
N LEU A 76 11.05 -11.47 -3.84
CA LEU A 76 10.55 -12.83 -4.00
C LEU A 76 10.37 -13.53 -2.66
N ALA A 77 11.31 -13.38 -1.74
CA ALA A 77 11.20 -13.96 -0.39
C ALA A 77 9.99 -13.42 0.38
N ALA A 78 9.74 -12.10 0.33
CA ALA A 78 8.57 -11.47 0.94
C ALA A 78 7.25 -12.02 0.37
N THR A 79 7.21 -12.34 -0.92
CA THR A 79 6.06 -12.98 -1.57
C THR A 79 6.06 -14.51 -1.44
N LYS A 80 6.91 -15.09 -0.57
CA LYS A 80 7.11 -16.54 -0.41
C LYS A 80 7.39 -17.25 -1.74
N PHE A 81 8.16 -16.60 -2.62
CA PHE A 81 8.53 -17.08 -3.97
C PHE A 81 7.33 -17.41 -4.88
N LYS A 82 6.16 -16.80 -4.62
CA LYS A 82 4.98 -16.90 -5.49
C LYS A 82 4.88 -15.75 -6.49
N GLY A 83 5.64 -14.69 -6.30
CA GLY A 83 5.69 -13.54 -7.20
C GLY A 83 6.44 -13.87 -8.50
N ASP A 84 6.15 -13.12 -9.57
CA ASP A 84 6.82 -13.26 -10.87
C ASP A 84 8.22 -12.63 -10.84
N GLU A 85 9.26 -13.45 -10.97
CA GLU A 85 10.67 -13.02 -10.98
C GLU A 85 10.97 -12.06 -12.15
N ARG A 86 10.35 -12.26 -13.32
CA ARG A 86 10.53 -11.36 -14.46
C ARG A 86 9.99 -9.97 -14.17
N TYR A 87 8.83 -9.90 -13.52
CA TYR A 87 8.24 -8.64 -13.10
C TYR A 87 9.16 -7.88 -12.12
N PHE A 88 9.68 -8.55 -11.09
CA PHE A 88 10.57 -7.91 -10.12
C PHE A 88 11.95 -7.57 -10.69
N THR A 89 12.46 -8.38 -11.62
CA THR A 89 13.69 -8.07 -12.37
C THR A 89 13.50 -6.84 -13.24
N GLN A 90 12.36 -6.75 -13.96
CA GLN A 90 12.01 -5.57 -14.74
C GLN A 90 11.88 -4.33 -13.85
N LEU A 91 11.23 -4.48 -12.68
CA LEU A 91 11.12 -3.40 -11.71
C LEU A 91 12.48 -2.89 -11.25
N ALA A 92 13.38 -3.80 -10.88
CA ALA A 92 14.75 -3.45 -10.44
C ALA A 92 15.52 -2.68 -11.53
N ARG A 93 15.35 -3.08 -12.80
CA ARG A 93 15.98 -2.43 -13.95
C ARG A 93 15.44 -1.04 -14.22
N GLU A 94 14.11 -0.86 -14.13
CA GLU A 94 13.43 0.40 -14.44
C GLU A 94 13.46 1.41 -13.29
N ALA A 95 13.70 0.94 -12.05
CA ALA A 95 13.62 1.79 -10.86
C ALA A 95 14.55 3.01 -10.91
N PRO A 96 15.86 2.89 -11.20
CA PRO A 96 16.77 4.05 -11.23
C PRO A 96 16.34 5.11 -12.24
N GLU A 97 16.01 4.70 -13.45
CA GLU A 97 15.55 5.62 -14.51
C GLU A 97 14.18 6.23 -14.17
N THR A 98 13.32 5.51 -13.43
CA THR A 98 12.06 6.04 -12.95
C THR A 98 12.27 7.12 -11.91
N ILE A 99 13.17 6.92 -10.95
CA ILE A 99 13.49 7.92 -9.92
C ILE A 99 14.12 9.16 -10.56
N LYS A 100 15.06 8.98 -11.49
CA LYS A 100 15.66 10.09 -12.25
C LYS A 100 14.61 10.88 -13.03
N TRP A 101 13.69 10.18 -13.69
CA TRP A 101 12.59 10.79 -14.44
C TRP A 101 11.64 11.58 -13.54
N ILE A 102 11.24 11.04 -12.39
CA ILE A 102 10.42 11.78 -11.41
C ILE A 102 11.16 13.04 -10.93
N GLY A 103 12.47 12.92 -10.66
CA GLY A 103 13.32 14.05 -10.28
C GLY A 103 13.34 15.16 -11.34
N SER A 104 13.31 14.83 -12.65
CA SER A 104 13.25 15.82 -13.72
C SER A 104 11.94 16.61 -13.77
N HIS A 105 10.87 16.10 -13.09
CA HIS A 105 9.58 16.79 -12.92
C HIS A 105 9.48 17.58 -11.62
N GLY A 106 10.61 17.83 -10.92
CA GLY A 106 10.68 18.70 -9.75
C GLY A 106 10.53 17.98 -8.41
N ILE A 107 10.52 16.65 -8.39
CA ILE A 107 10.48 15.89 -7.14
C ILE A 107 11.88 15.75 -6.56
N GLU A 108 12.09 16.31 -5.36
CA GLU A 108 13.27 16.06 -4.53
C GLU A 108 13.06 14.83 -3.65
N PHE A 109 14.14 14.07 -3.42
CA PHE A 109 14.10 12.88 -2.58
C PHE A 109 14.90 13.07 -1.31
N ILE A 110 14.41 12.48 -0.23
CA ILE A 110 15.11 12.35 1.04
C ILE A 110 15.27 10.87 1.41
N GLN A 111 16.27 10.55 2.22
CA GLN A 111 16.36 9.24 2.87
C GLN A 111 15.70 9.36 4.24
N PRO A 112 14.48 8.81 4.42
CA PRO A 112 13.81 8.89 5.70
C PRO A 112 14.52 7.98 6.71
N THR A 113 14.63 8.45 7.95
CA THR A 113 15.06 7.59 9.05
C THR A 113 14.03 6.48 9.22
N TYR A 114 14.50 5.25 9.34
CA TYR A 114 13.61 4.12 9.64
C TYR A 114 13.00 4.29 11.03
N TYR A 115 11.99 3.48 11.39
CA TYR A 115 11.31 3.62 12.69
C TYR A 115 12.31 3.52 13.85
N LEU A 116 12.50 2.37 14.47
CA LEU A 116 13.53 2.13 15.49
C LEU A 116 14.58 1.14 14.98
N ALA A 117 14.13 0.04 14.43
CA ALA A 117 14.98 -0.97 13.83
C ALA A 117 15.42 -0.58 12.41
N LYS A 118 16.58 -1.08 11.99
CA LYS A 118 17.03 -0.97 10.60
C LYS A 118 16.13 -1.83 9.71
N GLY A 119 15.69 -1.27 8.60
CA GLY A 119 14.98 -1.97 7.54
C GLY A 119 15.68 -1.79 6.19
N PRO A 120 15.12 -2.35 5.11
CA PRO A 120 15.65 -2.15 3.76
C PRO A 120 15.78 -0.66 3.44
N PRO A 121 16.84 -0.24 2.72
CA PRO A 121 17.02 1.16 2.38
C PRO A 121 15.87 1.66 1.50
N ARG A 122 15.47 2.90 1.74
CA ARG A 122 14.36 3.53 1.02
C ARG A 122 14.59 5.02 0.87
N ILE A 123 14.01 5.57 -0.18
CA ILE A 123 13.89 7.01 -0.39
C ILE A 123 12.42 7.41 -0.27
N GLN A 124 12.19 8.70 -0.13
CA GLN A 124 10.87 9.30 -0.02
C GLN A 124 10.86 10.63 -0.77
N PRO A 125 9.79 10.97 -1.52
CA PRO A 125 9.60 12.33 -2.02
C PRO A 125 9.54 13.31 -0.84
N LYS A 126 10.23 14.41 -0.93
CA LYS A 126 10.09 15.51 0.01
C LYS A 126 8.66 16.05 -0.07
N GLY A 127 7.95 16.06 1.03
CA GLY A 127 6.50 16.31 1.06
C GLY A 127 5.61 15.08 0.82
N GLY A 128 6.21 13.89 0.63
CA GLY A 128 5.47 12.63 0.52
C GLY A 128 4.58 12.51 -0.71
N GLY A 129 3.51 11.74 -0.60
CA GLY A 129 2.55 11.51 -1.68
C GLY A 129 1.80 12.75 -2.17
N PRO A 130 1.42 13.70 -1.31
CA PRO A 130 0.82 14.96 -1.78
C PRO A 130 1.71 15.66 -2.82
N ALA A 131 2.98 15.88 -2.51
CA ALA A 131 3.92 16.52 -3.42
C ALA A 131 4.09 15.72 -4.72
N LEU A 132 4.17 14.39 -4.63
CA LEU A 132 4.26 13.52 -5.80
C LEU A 132 3.06 13.68 -6.73
N VAL A 133 1.83 13.65 -6.19
CA VAL A 133 0.60 13.79 -6.98
C VAL A 133 0.49 15.19 -7.58
N GLU A 134 0.80 16.24 -6.83
CA GLU A 134 0.74 17.63 -7.28
C GLU A 134 1.71 17.91 -8.43
N GLU A 135 2.99 17.54 -8.24
CA GLU A 135 4.02 17.79 -9.25
C GLU A 135 3.81 16.99 -10.53
N LEU A 136 3.47 15.69 -10.42
CA LEU A 136 3.19 14.88 -11.61
C LEU A 136 1.89 15.32 -12.31
N SER A 137 0.85 15.74 -11.57
CA SER A 137 -0.37 16.29 -12.18
C SER A 137 -0.08 17.62 -12.89
N ARG A 138 0.75 18.47 -12.30
CA ARG A 138 1.19 19.72 -12.93
C ARG A 138 1.97 19.44 -14.22
N ALA A 139 2.95 18.53 -14.16
CA ALA A 139 3.74 18.15 -15.33
C ALA A 139 2.87 17.53 -16.44
N ALA A 140 1.93 16.66 -16.09
CA ALA A 140 1.01 16.05 -17.03
C ALA A 140 0.14 17.09 -17.76
N ARG A 141 -0.46 18.04 -17.01
CA ARG A 141 -1.24 19.15 -17.62
C ARG A 141 -0.37 20.02 -18.52
N GLN A 142 0.84 20.36 -18.12
CA GLN A 142 1.79 21.14 -18.92
C GLN A 142 2.21 20.41 -20.21
N ALA A 143 2.29 19.08 -20.17
CA ALA A 143 2.55 18.25 -21.34
C ALA A 143 1.34 18.01 -22.24
N GLY A 144 0.17 18.56 -21.88
CA GLY A 144 -1.06 18.46 -22.68
C GLY A 144 -1.96 17.28 -22.34
N VAL A 145 -1.76 16.60 -21.21
CA VAL A 145 -2.69 15.57 -20.72
C VAL A 145 -3.98 16.24 -20.23
N GLU A 146 -5.11 15.79 -20.77
CA GLU A 146 -6.43 16.16 -20.25
C GLU A 146 -6.74 15.37 -18.98
N ILE A 147 -6.81 16.03 -17.83
CA ILE A 147 -7.17 15.39 -16.55
C ILE A 147 -8.61 15.73 -16.19
N VAL A 148 -9.45 14.69 -16.06
CA VAL A 148 -10.89 14.79 -15.82
C VAL A 148 -11.26 14.08 -14.52
N CYS A 149 -11.50 14.85 -13.45
CA CYS A 149 -11.97 14.33 -12.17
C CYS A 149 -13.51 14.21 -12.13
N GLY A 150 -14.04 13.42 -11.18
CA GLY A 150 -15.47 13.15 -11.08
C GLY A 150 -16.01 12.30 -12.25
N CYS A 151 -15.13 11.56 -12.93
CA CYS A 151 -15.44 10.71 -14.08
C CYS A 151 -15.18 9.24 -13.74
N THR A 152 -16.23 8.44 -13.62
CA THR A 152 -16.17 7.03 -13.23
C THR A 152 -16.16 6.11 -14.46
N ALA A 153 -15.12 5.31 -14.62
CA ALA A 153 -15.08 4.24 -15.61
C ALA A 153 -16.04 3.11 -15.20
N GLN A 154 -16.88 2.65 -16.13
CA GLN A 154 -17.90 1.64 -15.86
C GLN A 154 -17.67 0.32 -16.62
N LYS A 155 -17.24 0.42 -17.88
CA LYS A 155 -17.09 -0.76 -18.77
C LYS A 155 -16.06 -0.48 -19.87
N LEU A 156 -15.23 -1.49 -20.19
CA LEU A 156 -14.37 -1.48 -21.36
C LEU A 156 -15.18 -1.70 -22.65
N LEU A 157 -14.85 -0.94 -23.68
CA LEU A 157 -15.39 -1.13 -25.03
C LEU A 157 -14.43 -2.02 -25.80
N VAL A 158 -14.94 -3.07 -26.42
CA VAL A 158 -14.14 -4.04 -27.18
C VAL A 158 -14.73 -4.23 -28.57
N GLU A 159 -13.90 -4.05 -29.60
CA GLU A 159 -14.25 -4.29 -30.99
C GLU A 159 -13.24 -5.25 -31.63
N SER A 160 -13.70 -6.35 -32.19
CA SER A 160 -12.84 -7.36 -32.82
C SER A 160 -11.66 -7.83 -31.92
N GLY A 161 -11.91 -7.97 -30.60
CA GLY A 161 -10.91 -8.40 -29.64
C GLY A 161 -9.90 -7.34 -29.21
N HIS A 162 -10.08 -6.09 -29.62
CA HIS A 162 -9.26 -4.93 -29.26
C HIS A 162 -10.04 -3.99 -28.36
N VAL A 163 -9.41 -3.48 -27.28
CA VAL A 163 -10.01 -2.46 -26.41
C VAL A 163 -9.95 -1.11 -27.11
N THR A 164 -11.13 -0.50 -27.32
CA THR A 164 -11.33 0.73 -28.09
C THR A 164 -11.89 1.87 -27.28
N GLY A 165 -11.90 1.76 -25.96
CA GLY A 165 -12.34 2.83 -25.08
C GLY A 165 -13.07 2.36 -23.84
N LEU A 166 -13.86 3.26 -23.27
CA LEU A 166 -14.61 3.08 -22.01
C LEU A 166 -16.02 3.66 -22.13
N LYS A 167 -16.98 2.98 -21.48
CA LYS A 167 -18.16 3.63 -20.99
C LYS A 167 -17.83 4.31 -19.67
N VAL A 168 -18.14 5.60 -19.54
CA VAL A 168 -17.86 6.39 -18.34
C VAL A 168 -19.14 7.06 -17.85
N LYS A 169 -19.17 7.42 -16.56
CA LYS A 169 -20.21 8.23 -15.96
C LYS A 169 -19.61 9.53 -15.46
N ARG A 170 -20.15 10.66 -15.92
CA ARG A 170 -19.79 12.01 -15.49
C ARG A 170 -21.04 12.71 -14.93
N GLY A 171 -21.07 12.92 -13.62
CA GLY A 171 -22.29 13.34 -12.94
C GLY A 171 -23.42 12.31 -13.14
N ASN A 172 -24.51 12.71 -13.78
CA ASN A 172 -25.64 11.82 -14.10
C ASN A 172 -25.63 11.31 -15.56
N ALA A 173 -24.67 11.73 -16.39
CA ALA A 173 -24.60 11.34 -17.79
C ALA A 173 -23.70 10.12 -17.99
N ASP A 174 -24.18 9.17 -18.78
CA ASP A 174 -23.38 8.08 -19.34
C ASP A 174 -22.80 8.55 -20.69
N GLU A 175 -21.49 8.41 -20.84
CA GLU A 175 -20.76 8.82 -22.04
C GLU A 175 -19.88 7.68 -22.55
N MET A 176 -19.57 7.69 -23.85
CA MET A 176 -18.62 6.78 -24.46
C MET A 176 -17.33 7.56 -24.76
N LEU A 177 -16.25 7.19 -24.07
CA LEU A 177 -14.92 7.73 -24.32
C LEU A 177 -14.15 6.76 -25.21
N THR A 178 -14.05 7.07 -26.51
CA THR A 178 -13.35 6.23 -27.49
C THR A 178 -11.87 6.54 -27.53
N GLY A 179 -11.05 5.51 -27.67
CA GLY A 179 -9.60 5.63 -27.74
C GLY A 179 -8.97 4.39 -28.42
N ASN A 180 -7.69 4.44 -28.68
CA ASN A 180 -6.96 3.37 -29.34
C ASN A 180 -6.30 2.39 -28.37
N ALA A 181 -6.14 2.80 -27.10
CA ALA A 181 -5.69 1.98 -25.99
C ALA A 181 -6.19 2.54 -24.65
N VAL A 182 -6.21 1.67 -23.63
CA VAL A 182 -6.59 2.00 -22.26
C VAL A 182 -5.52 1.51 -21.29
N VAL A 183 -5.11 2.36 -20.36
CA VAL A 183 -4.30 1.99 -19.19
C VAL A 183 -5.18 2.03 -17.94
N LEU A 184 -5.35 0.89 -17.27
CA LEU A 184 -6.04 0.80 -15.99
C LEU A 184 -5.04 0.99 -14.84
N ALA A 185 -5.26 2.00 -14.01
CA ALA A 185 -4.44 2.36 -12.85
C ALA A 185 -5.31 2.75 -11.64
N SER A 186 -6.45 2.07 -11.48
CA SER A 186 -7.57 2.44 -10.61
C SER A 186 -7.45 1.96 -9.16
N GLY A 187 -6.31 1.40 -8.74
CA GLY A 187 -6.10 0.86 -7.40
C GLY A 187 -6.78 -0.49 -7.16
N GLY A 188 -6.89 -0.88 -5.90
CA GLY A 188 -7.45 -2.16 -5.47
C GLY A 188 -8.96 -2.13 -5.20
N PHE A 189 -9.41 -3.02 -4.29
CA PHE A 189 -10.84 -3.19 -4.00
C PHE A 189 -11.21 -3.09 -2.50
N GLN A 190 -10.34 -2.58 -1.66
CA GLN A 190 -10.51 -2.53 -0.21
C GLN A 190 -11.72 -1.70 0.25
N ALA A 191 -12.26 -0.82 -0.58
CA ALA A 191 -13.51 -0.08 -0.31
C ALA A 191 -14.77 -0.76 -0.90
N ASN A 192 -14.62 -1.92 -1.53
CA ASN A 192 -15.74 -2.72 -2.02
C ASN A 192 -16.12 -3.78 -0.98
N GLY A 193 -17.17 -3.54 -0.21
CA GLY A 193 -17.59 -4.42 0.87
C GLY A 193 -17.99 -5.83 0.42
N GLU A 194 -18.48 -6.01 -0.82
CA GLU A 194 -18.81 -7.31 -1.39
C GLU A 194 -17.53 -8.10 -1.69
N MET A 195 -16.56 -7.52 -2.41
CA MET A 195 -15.28 -8.16 -2.69
C MET A 195 -14.48 -8.41 -1.40
N MET A 196 -14.50 -7.48 -0.44
CA MET A 196 -13.85 -7.71 0.85
C MET A 196 -14.44 -8.92 1.59
N ARG A 197 -15.76 -9.06 1.60
CA ARG A 197 -16.41 -10.22 2.23
C ARG A 197 -16.15 -11.52 1.46
N GLU A 198 -16.17 -11.49 0.14
CA GLU A 198 -15.90 -12.63 -0.71
C GLU A 198 -14.49 -13.21 -0.47
N HIS A 199 -13.49 -12.33 -0.40
CA HIS A 199 -12.09 -12.76 -0.37
C HIS A 199 -11.50 -12.87 1.04
N PHE A 200 -12.01 -12.12 2.02
CA PHE A 200 -11.45 -12.10 3.38
C PHE A 200 -12.43 -12.61 4.46
N GLY A 201 -13.65 -12.97 4.05
CA GLY A 201 -14.66 -13.48 4.97
C GLY A 201 -15.55 -12.40 5.61
N THR A 202 -16.51 -12.87 6.39
CA THR A 202 -17.51 -12.02 7.08
C THR A 202 -16.82 -11.07 8.05
N GLY A 203 -17.20 -9.80 8.00
CA GLY A 203 -16.62 -8.74 8.82
C GLY A 203 -15.54 -7.92 8.13
N ALA A 204 -14.91 -8.45 7.07
CA ALA A 204 -13.85 -7.74 6.35
C ALA A 204 -14.35 -6.41 5.74
N GLU A 205 -15.63 -6.33 5.38
CA GLU A 205 -16.28 -5.11 4.88
C GLU A 205 -16.34 -3.97 5.92
N LYS A 206 -16.09 -4.28 7.19
CA LYS A 206 -16.07 -3.31 8.29
C LYS A 206 -14.67 -2.85 8.65
N MET A 207 -13.64 -3.42 8.01
CA MET A 207 -12.27 -3.04 8.28
C MET A 207 -12.04 -1.58 7.96
N ARG A 208 -11.35 -0.87 8.85
CA ARG A 208 -11.07 0.57 8.69
C ARG A 208 -10.22 0.80 7.44
N LEU A 209 -10.62 1.73 6.59
CA LEU A 209 -9.78 2.21 5.48
C LEU A 209 -8.69 3.15 6.03
N ILE A 210 -7.44 2.96 5.59
CA ILE A 210 -6.28 3.64 6.18
C ILE A 210 -6.23 5.14 5.89
N SER A 211 -6.85 5.57 4.79
CA SER A 211 -6.79 6.95 4.33
C SER A 211 -8.05 7.36 3.57
N PRO A 212 -8.31 8.67 3.39
CA PRO A 212 -9.42 9.14 2.56
C PRO A 212 -9.35 8.64 1.12
N GLY A 213 -8.16 8.56 0.52
CA GLY A 213 -7.99 8.07 -0.86
C GLY A 213 -8.40 6.61 -1.06
N THR A 214 -8.36 5.81 0.01
CA THR A 214 -8.76 4.40 -0.03
C THR A 214 -10.25 4.21 -0.34
N HIS A 215 -11.11 5.19 -0.03
CA HIS A 215 -12.55 5.14 -0.32
C HIS A 215 -12.89 5.00 -1.80
N PHE A 216 -11.97 5.39 -2.68
CA PHE A 216 -12.16 5.28 -4.13
C PHE A 216 -11.68 3.94 -4.71
N ASN A 217 -11.06 3.06 -3.90
CA ASN A 217 -10.56 1.76 -4.35
C ASN A 217 -11.65 0.69 -4.25
N THR A 218 -12.57 0.72 -5.22
CA THR A 218 -13.77 -0.16 -5.25
C THR A 218 -13.67 -1.31 -6.26
N GLY A 219 -12.46 -1.58 -6.80
CA GLY A 219 -12.22 -2.70 -7.70
C GLY A 219 -12.76 -2.52 -9.13
N ASP A 220 -13.19 -1.32 -9.52
CA ASP A 220 -13.85 -1.11 -10.82
C ASP A 220 -12.97 -1.51 -11.99
N GLY A 221 -11.69 -1.11 -12.01
CA GLY A 221 -10.76 -1.47 -13.08
C GLY A 221 -10.47 -2.97 -13.12
N ILE A 222 -10.35 -3.60 -11.96
CA ILE A 222 -10.15 -5.05 -11.86
C ILE A 222 -11.36 -5.77 -12.46
N ARG A 223 -12.57 -5.41 -12.03
CA ARG A 223 -13.82 -5.99 -12.54
C ARG A 223 -13.95 -5.80 -14.04
N MET A 224 -13.73 -4.59 -14.57
CA MET A 224 -13.80 -4.32 -16.01
C MET A 224 -12.81 -5.16 -16.82
N ALA A 225 -11.60 -5.37 -16.30
CA ALA A 225 -10.61 -6.20 -16.97
C ALA A 225 -11.01 -7.69 -16.95
N LEU A 226 -11.52 -8.19 -15.81
CA LEU A 226 -12.03 -9.57 -15.71
C LEU A 226 -13.24 -9.81 -16.63
N GLU A 227 -14.15 -8.85 -16.78
CA GLU A 227 -15.30 -8.92 -17.71
C GLU A 227 -14.87 -9.10 -19.18
N VAL A 228 -13.71 -8.61 -19.58
CA VAL A 228 -13.15 -8.82 -20.93
C VAL A 228 -12.19 -10.00 -21.00
N GLY A 229 -12.17 -10.84 -19.97
CA GLY A 229 -11.43 -12.10 -19.92
C GLY A 229 -9.99 -11.98 -19.40
N ALA A 230 -9.60 -10.90 -18.71
CA ALA A 230 -8.30 -10.85 -18.06
C ALA A 230 -8.14 -12.00 -17.05
N THR A 231 -6.96 -12.60 -17.00
CA THR A 231 -6.63 -13.63 -16.02
C THR A 231 -6.47 -13.02 -14.63
N PRO A 232 -7.18 -13.50 -13.58
CA PRO A 232 -6.95 -13.08 -12.22
C PRO A 232 -5.56 -13.51 -11.75
N ALA A 233 -4.90 -12.68 -10.92
CA ALA A 233 -3.56 -12.95 -10.41
C ALA A 233 -3.37 -12.37 -9.00
N GLY A 234 -2.26 -12.74 -8.36
CA GLY A 234 -1.92 -12.29 -7.02
C GLY A 234 -2.64 -13.09 -5.93
N ASP A 235 -2.46 -12.65 -4.70
CA ASP A 235 -3.11 -13.26 -3.54
C ASP A 235 -4.43 -12.55 -3.22
N TRP A 236 -5.53 -13.15 -3.65
CA TRP A 236 -6.88 -12.60 -3.43
C TRP A 236 -7.30 -12.60 -1.96
N ASN A 237 -6.64 -13.39 -1.11
CA ASN A 237 -6.83 -13.39 0.34
C ASN A 237 -5.73 -12.59 1.07
N GLY A 238 -4.89 -11.87 0.31
CA GLY A 238 -3.79 -11.07 0.82
C GLY A 238 -4.11 -9.58 0.81
N MET A 239 -3.76 -8.90 1.90
CA MET A 239 -3.86 -7.45 2.02
C MET A 239 -2.72 -6.90 2.86
N HIS A 240 -2.32 -5.68 2.57
CA HIS A 240 -1.52 -4.87 3.50
C HIS A 240 -2.44 -4.15 4.47
N ALA A 241 -2.23 -4.40 5.75
CA ALA A 241 -2.94 -3.74 6.83
C ALA A 241 -1.95 -3.20 7.87
N GLU A 242 -2.34 -2.15 8.58
CA GLU A 242 -1.50 -1.50 9.59
C GLU A 242 -2.28 -1.28 10.90
N PRO A 243 -1.62 -1.43 12.08
CA PRO A 243 -2.25 -1.10 13.35
C PRO A 243 -2.27 0.41 13.54
N ILE A 244 -3.45 0.99 13.65
CA ILE A 244 -3.65 2.43 13.77
C ILE A 244 -4.33 2.81 15.08
N ASP A 245 -4.09 4.03 15.53
CA ASP A 245 -4.82 4.64 16.64
C ASP A 245 -6.19 5.16 16.15
N PRO A 246 -7.33 4.55 16.57
CA PRO A 246 -8.65 4.96 16.11
C PRO A 246 -9.08 6.36 16.56
N ARG A 247 -8.39 6.96 17.53
CA ARG A 247 -8.68 8.29 18.07
C ARG A 247 -8.12 9.42 17.21
N SER A 248 -7.10 9.10 16.40
CA SER A 248 -6.43 10.05 15.52
C SER A 248 -7.29 10.42 14.32
N LYS A 249 -7.20 11.69 13.91
CA LYS A 249 -7.82 12.21 12.69
C LYS A 249 -6.85 12.25 11.50
N ASN A 250 -5.57 11.98 11.73
CA ASN A 250 -4.56 11.94 10.69
C ASN A 250 -4.79 10.76 9.75
N SER A 251 -4.29 10.87 8.53
CA SER A 251 -4.18 9.75 7.61
C SER A 251 -3.10 8.79 8.07
N ALA A 252 -3.38 7.48 8.03
CA ALA A 252 -2.46 6.42 8.43
C ALA A 252 -1.77 6.65 9.79
N PRO A 253 -2.52 6.81 10.91
CA PRO A 253 -1.97 7.11 12.22
C PRO A 253 -1.43 5.85 12.89
N ILE A 254 -0.44 5.23 12.28
CA ILE A 254 0.15 3.95 12.70
C ILE A 254 0.86 4.07 14.05
N VAL A 255 0.81 2.98 14.83
CA VAL A 255 1.50 2.83 16.12
C VAL A 255 2.29 1.52 16.11
N LEU A 256 3.60 1.61 15.94
CA LEU A 256 4.51 0.48 15.76
C LEU A 256 5.41 0.21 16.97
N VAL A 257 5.05 0.74 18.14
CA VAL A 257 5.77 0.47 19.40
C VAL A 257 5.24 -0.76 20.13
N TYR A 258 4.18 -1.41 19.64
CA TYR A 258 3.56 -2.57 20.29
C TYR A 258 4.54 -3.71 20.67
N PRO A 259 5.67 -3.94 19.95
CA PRO A 259 6.61 -4.99 20.35
C PRO A 259 7.26 -4.77 21.72
N TYR A 260 7.34 -3.52 22.18
CA TYR A 260 8.03 -3.18 23.44
C TYR A 260 7.16 -3.25 24.69
N GLY A 261 5.89 -3.66 24.54
CA GLY A 261 4.94 -3.92 25.60
C GLY A 261 4.25 -5.26 25.43
N ILE A 262 3.02 -5.35 25.90
CA ILE A 262 2.09 -6.45 25.59
C ILE A 262 0.87 -5.90 24.88
N VAL A 263 0.18 -6.75 24.13
CA VAL A 263 -1.08 -6.41 23.48
C VAL A 263 -2.20 -7.29 24.04
N VAL A 264 -3.27 -6.67 24.48
CA VAL A 264 -4.44 -7.37 25.01
C VAL A 264 -5.70 -6.99 24.23
N ASP A 265 -6.67 -7.89 24.21
CA ASP A 265 -8.02 -7.62 23.75
C ASP A 265 -8.85 -6.85 24.81
N GLN A 266 -10.12 -6.59 24.54
CA GLN A 266 -11.02 -5.93 25.50
C GLN A 266 -11.27 -6.76 26.77
N ASN A 267 -11.08 -8.08 26.71
CA ASN A 267 -11.16 -8.93 27.89
C ASN A 267 -9.88 -8.90 28.74
N GLY A 268 -8.86 -8.16 28.34
CA GLY A 268 -7.57 -8.06 29.05
C GLY A 268 -6.66 -9.28 28.81
N LEU A 269 -6.89 -10.05 27.76
CA LEU A 269 -6.15 -11.26 27.40
C LEU A 269 -5.21 -11.01 26.23
N ARG A 270 -3.97 -11.52 26.27
CA ARG A 270 -3.03 -11.50 25.15
C ARG A 270 -3.47 -12.49 24.08
N PHE A 271 -3.30 -12.12 22.83
CA PHE A 271 -3.69 -12.93 21.66
C PHE A 271 -2.58 -13.02 20.59
N PHE A 272 -1.50 -12.26 20.72
CA PHE A 272 -0.44 -12.14 19.71
C PHE A 272 0.94 -12.24 20.34
N ASP A 273 1.94 -12.79 19.63
CA ASP A 273 3.36 -12.66 19.97
C ASP A 273 3.90 -11.33 19.46
N GLU A 274 3.92 -10.33 20.31
CA GLU A 274 4.38 -8.98 19.99
C GLU A 274 5.88 -8.97 19.64
N GLY A 275 6.62 -10.01 20.03
CA GLY A 275 8.03 -10.16 19.80
C GLY A 275 8.40 -11.08 18.63
N ALA A 276 7.45 -11.52 17.81
CA ALA A 276 7.70 -12.50 16.73
C ALA A 276 8.69 -11.99 15.66
N GLY A 277 8.87 -10.68 15.53
CA GLY A 277 9.77 -10.04 14.59
C GLY A 277 9.77 -8.52 14.73
N LEU A 278 10.48 -7.84 13.85
CA LEU A 278 10.45 -6.38 13.81
C LEU A 278 9.04 -5.88 13.45
N ALA A 279 8.64 -4.74 13.99
CA ALA A 279 7.28 -4.22 13.77
C ALA A 279 6.88 -4.15 12.29
N HIS A 280 7.80 -3.81 11.39
CA HIS A 280 7.55 -3.76 9.95
C HIS A 280 7.52 -5.12 9.23
N GLU A 281 7.81 -6.20 9.96
CA GLU A 281 7.70 -7.58 9.47
C GLU A 281 6.40 -8.24 9.96
N THR A 282 5.84 -7.74 11.08
CA THR A 282 4.68 -8.36 11.75
C THR A 282 3.40 -7.53 11.69
N TRP A 283 3.47 -6.24 11.34
CA TRP A 283 2.32 -5.30 11.39
C TRP A 283 1.11 -5.74 10.58
N GLU A 284 1.31 -6.37 9.39
CA GLU A 284 0.20 -6.83 8.55
C GLU A 284 -0.62 -7.91 9.25
N TRP A 285 0.06 -8.90 9.82
CA TRP A 285 -0.56 -10.00 10.57
C TRP A 285 -1.23 -9.47 11.83
N PHE A 286 -0.51 -8.65 12.59
CA PHE A 286 -1.03 -8.04 13.80
C PHE A 286 -2.28 -7.19 13.54
N ALA A 287 -2.30 -6.36 12.51
CA ALA A 287 -3.47 -5.56 12.16
C ALA A 287 -4.67 -6.42 11.73
N ARG A 288 -4.42 -7.53 11.04
CA ARG A 288 -5.46 -8.49 10.67
C ARG A 288 -6.00 -9.23 11.89
N ASP A 289 -5.11 -9.71 12.77
CA ASP A 289 -5.51 -10.40 14.00
C ASP A 289 -6.34 -9.48 14.91
N ILE A 290 -5.99 -8.19 15.03
CA ILE A 290 -6.84 -7.22 15.73
C ILE A 290 -8.25 -7.22 15.14
N HIS A 291 -8.38 -7.18 13.81
CA HIS A 291 -9.69 -7.03 13.18
C HIS A 291 -10.53 -8.31 13.27
N PHE A 292 -9.92 -9.48 13.03
CA PHE A 292 -10.65 -10.73 12.87
C PHE A 292 -10.72 -11.58 14.15
N GLU A 293 -9.73 -11.45 15.05
CA GLU A 293 -9.58 -12.36 16.19
C GLU A 293 -9.95 -11.70 17.55
N THR A 294 -10.09 -10.35 17.60
CA THR A 294 -10.40 -9.69 18.86
C THR A 294 -11.85 -9.24 18.96
N PRO A 295 -12.45 -9.24 20.17
CA PRO A 295 -13.76 -8.65 20.39
C PRO A 295 -13.79 -7.18 19.96
N HIS A 296 -14.84 -6.81 19.21
CA HIS A 296 -15.04 -5.44 18.70
C HIS A 296 -13.93 -4.93 17.78
N SER A 297 -13.04 -5.80 17.27
CA SER A 297 -11.91 -5.47 16.37
C SER A 297 -10.99 -4.37 16.95
N VAL A 298 -10.75 -4.42 18.27
CA VAL A 298 -9.89 -3.48 18.98
C VAL A 298 -8.91 -4.21 19.88
N ALA A 299 -7.68 -3.72 19.94
CA ALA A 299 -6.64 -4.17 20.84
C ALA A 299 -6.04 -2.99 21.63
N TYR A 300 -5.33 -3.29 22.68
CA TYR A 300 -4.72 -2.31 23.58
C TYR A 300 -3.26 -2.68 23.79
N ALA A 301 -2.36 -1.83 23.28
CA ALA A 301 -0.94 -1.98 23.53
C ALA A 301 -0.59 -1.34 24.88
N ILE A 302 -0.16 -2.16 25.83
CA ILE A 302 0.10 -1.80 27.23
C ILE A 302 1.62 -1.77 27.47
N PHE A 303 2.08 -0.70 28.08
CA PHE A 303 3.47 -0.44 28.41
C PHE A 303 3.60 0.07 29.85
N ASP A 304 4.81 0.03 30.38
CA ASP A 304 5.19 0.86 31.51
C ASP A 304 6.00 2.11 31.05
N SER A 305 6.38 2.96 32.02
CA SER A 305 7.07 4.23 31.72
C SER A 305 8.37 4.07 30.93
N ARG A 306 9.01 2.89 30.94
CA ARG A 306 10.27 2.61 30.21
C ARG A 306 10.10 2.62 28.68
N LEU A 307 8.86 2.61 28.15
CA LEU A 307 8.66 2.96 26.74
C LEU A 307 9.25 4.35 26.43
N LEU A 308 9.09 5.30 27.33
CA LEU A 308 9.53 6.69 27.15
C LEU A 308 11.06 6.84 27.18
N GLU A 309 11.79 5.84 27.70
CA GLU A 309 13.24 5.78 27.75
C GLU A 309 13.85 5.26 26.43
N ILE A 310 13.04 4.59 25.57
CA ILE A 310 13.51 4.12 24.27
C ILE A 310 13.79 5.34 23.39
N ARG A 311 15.05 5.49 22.99
CA ARG A 311 15.49 6.61 22.17
C ARG A 311 14.67 6.69 20.88
N ASP A 312 14.14 7.86 20.59
CA ASP A 312 13.39 8.16 19.36
C ASP A 312 12.13 7.28 19.13
N TYR A 313 11.53 6.70 20.18
CA TYR A 313 10.37 5.83 20.04
C TYR A 313 9.20 6.50 19.30
N GLN A 314 9.10 7.83 19.35
CA GLN A 314 8.08 8.62 18.67
C GLN A 314 8.13 8.45 17.14
N ARG A 315 9.29 8.07 16.57
CA ARG A 315 9.41 7.79 15.13
C ARG A 315 8.53 6.63 14.68
N ALA A 316 8.19 5.72 15.60
CA ALA A 316 7.31 4.59 15.35
C ALA A 316 5.82 4.89 15.61
N ILE A 317 5.46 6.16 15.84
CA ILE A 317 4.10 6.62 16.14
C ILE A 317 3.76 7.79 15.24
N ARG A 318 2.68 7.66 14.46
CA ARG A 318 2.15 8.74 13.61
C ARG A 318 0.83 9.30 14.12
N SER A 319 0.29 8.76 15.21
CA SER A 319 -0.84 9.35 15.89
C SER A 319 -0.42 10.65 16.58
N GLU A 320 -1.19 11.71 16.39
CA GLU A 320 -1.05 12.97 17.13
C GLU A 320 -1.68 12.88 18.53
N VAL A 321 -2.42 11.80 18.81
CA VAL A 321 -3.13 11.64 20.08
C VAL A 321 -2.19 11.01 21.12
N ALA A 322 -2.04 11.67 22.23
CA ALA A 322 -1.23 11.16 23.35
C ALA A 322 -1.79 9.80 23.85
N PRO A 323 -0.92 8.89 24.32
CA PRO A 323 -1.37 7.66 24.96
C PRO A 323 -2.16 7.93 26.23
N VAL A 324 -3.06 7.01 26.58
CA VAL A 324 -3.71 7.01 27.90
C VAL A 324 -2.66 6.63 28.95
N ARG A 325 -2.66 7.31 30.09
CA ARG A 325 -1.72 7.07 31.20
C ARG A 325 -2.44 6.92 32.52
N ALA A 326 -1.93 6.05 33.36
CA ALA A 326 -2.45 5.85 34.74
C ALA A 326 -1.34 5.35 35.67
N GLU A 327 -1.50 5.61 36.98
CA GLU A 327 -0.54 5.15 37.99
C GLU A 327 -0.73 3.66 38.33
N THR A 328 -1.90 3.09 38.04
CA THR A 328 -2.20 1.67 38.28
C THR A 328 -2.79 1.01 37.04
N LEU A 329 -2.63 -0.32 36.92
CA LEU A 329 -3.24 -1.11 35.85
C LEU A 329 -4.76 -1.10 35.90
N SER A 330 -5.35 -1.16 37.11
CA SER A 330 -6.80 -1.04 37.31
C SER A 330 -7.35 0.28 36.80
N GLU A 331 -6.67 1.39 37.10
CA GLU A 331 -7.06 2.71 36.60
C GLU A 331 -6.94 2.78 35.09
N LEU A 332 -5.81 2.28 34.52
CA LEU A 332 -5.61 2.23 33.09
C LEU A 332 -6.73 1.44 32.40
N ALA A 333 -7.04 0.25 32.91
CA ALA A 333 -8.11 -0.62 32.40
C ALA A 333 -9.46 0.12 32.36
N ARG A 334 -9.81 0.78 33.48
CA ARG A 334 -11.04 1.58 33.56
C ARG A 334 -11.08 2.70 32.51
N LEU A 335 -9.97 3.41 32.32
CA LEU A 335 -9.89 4.53 31.36
C LEU A 335 -10.04 4.08 29.91
N VAL A 336 -9.56 2.88 29.55
CA VAL A 336 -9.59 2.35 28.18
C VAL A 336 -10.72 1.35 27.93
N GLY A 337 -11.48 0.97 28.96
CA GLY A 337 -12.62 0.04 28.84
C GLY A 337 -12.22 -1.43 28.72
N VAL A 338 -11.07 -1.83 29.28
CA VAL A 338 -10.58 -3.21 29.35
C VAL A 338 -10.98 -3.85 30.67
N ASN A 339 -11.18 -5.18 30.68
CA ASN A 339 -11.43 -5.91 31.91
C ASN A 339 -10.21 -5.84 32.87
N GLY A 340 -10.35 -5.11 33.99
CA GLY A 340 -9.24 -4.81 34.89
C GLY A 340 -8.66 -6.04 35.59
N ASP A 341 -9.53 -6.93 36.10
CA ASP A 341 -9.10 -8.14 36.82
C ASP A 341 -8.29 -9.08 35.89
N ASN A 342 -8.72 -9.19 34.67
CA ASN A 342 -7.99 -9.99 33.66
C ASN A 342 -6.68 -9.31 33.27
N LEU A 343 -6.68 -7.99 33.05
CA LEU A 343 -5.45 -7.25 32.73
C LEU A 343 -4.40 -7.41 33.80
N GLU A 344 -4.77 -7.26 35.08
CA GLU A 344 -3.85 -7.44 36.22
C GLU A 344 -3.28 -8.88 36.25
N ARG A 345 -4.15 -9.89 36.06
CA ARG A 345 -3.69 -11.29 36.00
C ARG A 345 -2.77 -11.53 34.78
N THR A 346 -3.14 -11.02 33.62
CA THR A 346 -2.33 -11.13 32.41
C THR A 346 -0.94 -10.54 32.58
N VAL A 347 -0.87 -9.32 33.15
CA VAL A 347 0.41 -8.65 33.44
C VAL A 347 1.19 -9.40 34.51
N ALA A 348 0.55 -9.94 35.55
CA ALA A 348 1.22 -10.73 36.59
C ALA A 348 1.86 -12.00 36.00
N VAL A 349 1.11 -12.77 35.20
CA VAL A 349 1.61 -13.99 34.50
C VAL A 349 2.74 -13.63 33.56
N TYR A 350 2.56 -12.60 32.75
CA TYR A 350 3.60 -12.11 31.85
C TYR A 350 4.87 -11.71 32.60
N ASN A 351 4.75 -10.94 33.67
CA ASN A 351 5.88 -10.49 34.47
C ASN A 351 6.65 -11.66 35.12
N ALA A 352 5.93 -12.69 35.58
CA ALA A 352 6.55 -13.90 36.11
C ALA A 352 7.31 -14.71 35.05
N SER A 353 6.92 -14.58 33.78
CA SER A 353 7.56 -15.25 32.65
C SER A 353 8.80 -14.50 32.10
N CYS A 354 9.00 -13.25 32.49
CA CYS A 354 10.14 -12.42 32.11
C CYS A 354 11.36 -12.72 33.00
N ILE A 355 12.09 -13.78 32.70
CA ILE A 355 13.24 -14.26 33.50
C ILE A 355 14.61 -13.87 32.94
N GLY A 356 14.64 -13.29 31.75
CA GLY A 356 15.89 -12.84 31.10
C GLY A 356 16.45 -11.56 31.75
N ASP A 357 17.72 -11.26 31.46
CA ASP A 357 18.38 -10.04 31.90
C ASP A 357 17.84 -8.82 31.10
N PRO A 358 17.16 -7.86 31.72
CA PRO A 358 16.64 -6.67 31.03
C PRO A 358 17.73 -5.80 30.40
N ALA A 359 18.98 -5.95 30.79
CA ALA A 359 20.12 -5.18 30.25
C ALA A 359 20.44 -5.50 28.78
N ILE A 360 20.00 -6.65 28.27
CA ILE A 360 20.19 -7.01 26.87
C ILE A 360 19.16 -6.38 25.92
N PHE A 361 18.16 -5.69 26.47
CA PHE A 361 17.11 -5.05 25.67
C PHE A 361 17.69 -4.12 24.60
N ASP A 362 17.29 -4.35 23.35
CA ASP A 362 17.69 -3.52 22.20
C ASP A 362 16.50 -3.33 21.26
N ALA A 363 15.91 -2.13 21.28
CA ALA A 363 14.76 -1.78 20.43
C ALA A 363 15.08 -1.76 18.93
N THR A 364 16.36 -1.85 18.53
CA THR A 364 16.79 -1.70 17.13
C THR A 364 16.91 -3.04 16.39
N ARG A 365 16.80 -4.15 17.10
CA ARG A 365 16.88 -5.52 16.54
C ARG A 365 16.11 -6.51 17.41
N CYS A 366 15.83 -7.68 16.87
CA CYS A 366 15.37 -8.81 17.69
C CYS A 366 16.48 -9.15 18.69
N ASP A 367 16.20 -8.94 19.98
CA ASP A 367 17.20 -9.00 21.05
C ASP A 367 17.30 -10.36 21.75
N GLY A 368 16.36 -11.28 21.45
CA GLY A 368 16.29 -12.61 22.06
C GLY A 368 15.80 -12.59 23.51
N LEU A 369 15.39 -11.43 24.06
CA LEU A 369 14.82 -11.34 25.38
C LEU A 369 13.39 -11.87 25.37
N ALA A 370 13.26 -13.19 25.50
CA ALA A 370 11.98 -13.90 25.43
C ALA A 370 11.38 -14.12 26.81
N ALA A 371 10.05 -14.16 26.85
CA ALA A 371 9.33 -14.69 28.01
C ALA A 371 9.28 -16.22 27.92
N SER A 372 9.45 -16.89 29.05
CA SER A 372 9.49 -18.34 29.16
C SER A 372 8.34 -18.87 30.02
N GLY A 373 8.35 -20.17 30.35
CA GLY A 373 7.41 -20.72 31.34
C GLY A 373 6.00 -21.00 30.82
N GLY A 374 5.84 -21.28 29.52
CA GLY A 374 4.54 -21.69 28.96
C GLY A 374 3.57 -20.54 28.75
N LEU A 375 4.08 -19.31 28.64
CA LEU A 375 3.26 -18.15 28.28
C LEU A 375 2.58 -18.37 26.91
N SER A 376 1.27 -18.20 26.84
CA SER A 376 0.49 -18.34 25.61
C SER A 376 -0.35 -17.09 25.37
N PRO A 377 -0.21 -16.43 24.18
CA PRO A 377 0.86 -16.64 23.20
C PRO A 377 2.25 -16.35 23.78
N PRO A 378 3.35 -16.87 23.19
CA PRO A 378 4.71 -16.57 23.64
C PRO A 378 5.03 -15.07 23.44
N LYS A 379 6.18 -14.62 23.98
CA LYS A 379 6.79 -13.35 23.58
C LYS A 379 8.25 -13.60 23.27
N SER A 380 8.59 -13.55 21.99
CA SER A 380 9.88 -14.05 21.44
C SER A 380 11.03 -13.06 21.61
N ASN A 381 10.76 -11.77 21.71
CA ASN A 381 11.75 -10.70 21.90
C ASN A 381 11.18 -9.59 22.79
N TRP A 382 12.06 -8.75 23.32
CA TRP A 382 11.73 -7.54 24.11
C TRP A 382 10.87 -7.81 25.35
N ALA A 383 10.96 -8.99 25.94
CA ALA A 383 10.18 -9.39 27.08
C ALA A 383 10.69 -8.75 28.38
N ARG A 384 10.34 -7.48 28.61
CA ARG A 384 10.59 -6.78 29.88
C ARG A 384 9.31 -6.74 30.73
N ALA A 385 9.43 -7.10 32.00
CA ALA A 385 8.29 -7.07 32.92
C ALA A 385 7.69 -5.66 33.03
N ILE A 386 6.37 -5.52 32.97
CA ILE A 386 5.62 -4.25 33.06
C ILE A 386 5.37 -3.93 34.54
N LYS A 387 6.16 -3.04 35.16
CA LYS A 387 6.17 -2.79 36.62
C LYS A 387 6.27 -1.33 37.03
N VAL A 388 6.72 -0.43 36.14
CA VAL A 388 7.10 0.93 36.48
C VAL A 388 6.02 1.93 36.02
N PRO A 389 5.25 2.53 36.94
CA PRO A 389 4.28 3.55 36.55
C PRO A 389 4.95 4.85 36.07
N PRO A 390 4.25 5.72 35.33
CA PRO A 390 2.88 5.49 34.87
C PRO A 390 2.80 4.41 33.79
N PHE A 391 1.74 3.61 33.85
CA PHE A 391 1.39 2.69 32.80
C PHE A 391 0.81 3.45 31.61
N VAL A 392 1.08 2.97 30.39
CA VAL A 392 0.79 3.67 29.14
C VAL A 392 0.01 2.74 28.21
N CYS A 393 -1.02 3.26 27.54
CA CYS A 393 -1.83 2.49 26.59
C CYS A 393 -2.10 3.25 25.29
N TYR A 394 -1.96 2.55 24.18
CA TYR A 394 -2.51 2.94 22.88
C TYR A 394 -3.63 1.96 22.49
N PRO A 395 -4.89 2.41 22.31
CA PRO A 395 -5.89 1.59 21.63
C PRO A 395 -5.53 1.47 20.15
N LEU A 396 -5.72 0.28 19.59
CA LEU A 396 -5.34 -0.05 18.22
C LEU A 396 -6.47 -0.76 17.49
N ILE A 397 -6.65 -0.44 16.21
CA ILE A 397 -7.49 -1.20 15.28
C ILE A 397 -6.69 -1.55 14.04
N GLY A 398 -7.10 -2.61 13.34
CA GLY A 398 -6.55 -2.91 12.03
C GLY A 398 -7.15 -2.01 10.96
N ALA A 399 -6.31 -1.44 10.09
CA ALA A 399 -6.74 -0.64 8.94
C ALA A 399 -6.13 -1.19 7.65
N VAL A 400 -6.98 -1.40 6.61
CA VAL A 400 -6.52 -1.90 5.32
C VAL A 400 -5.99 -0.75 4.47
N ALA A 401 -4.78 -0.95 3.92
CA ALA A 401 -4.12 0.00 3.04
C ALA A 401 -4.30 -0.36 1.57
N TYR A 402 -4.07 -1.62 1.19
CA TYR A 402 -4.24 -2.11 -0.18
C TYR A 402 -4.37 -3.63 -0.23
N THR A 403 -4.97 -4.13 -1.33
CA THR A 403 -5.21 -5.54 -1.60
C THR A 403 -4.16 -6.10 -2.57
N PHE A 404 -3.93 -7.43 -2.55
CA PHE A 404 -2.92 -8.09 -3.39
C PHE A 404 -3.51 -8.76 -4.63
N GLY A 405 -4.81 -9.10 -4.58
CA GLY A 405 -5.53 -9.63 -5.74
C GLY A 405 -5.73 -8.57 -6.82
N GLY A 406 -5.63 -9.00 -8.07
CA GLY A 406 -5.77 -8.12 -9.22
C GLY A 406 -5.73 -8.92 -10.53
N VAL A 407 -5.28 -8.30 -11.61
CA VAL A 407 -5.16 -8.92 -12.92
C VAL A 407 -3.71 -9.28 -13.26
N ALA A 408 -3.53 -10.33 -14.05
CA ALA A 408 -2.23 -10.71 -14.59
C ALA A 408 -1.76 -9.68 -15.61
N THR A 409 -0.49 -9.27 -15.47
CA THR A 409 0.22 -8.46 -16.45
C THR A 409 1.58 -9.08 -16.76
N ASP A 410 2.11 -8.81 -17.93
CA ASP A 410 3.49 -9.14 -18.25
C ASP A 410 4.47 -8.00 -17.84
N ASP A 411 5.77 -8.20 -18.14
CA ASP A 411 6.83 -7.24 -17.86
C ASP A 411 6.76 -5.94 -18.70
N ARG A 412 5.82 -5.88 -19.67
CA ARG A 412 5.47 -4.71 -20.47
C ARG A 412 4.14 -4.06 -20.05
N ALA A 413 3.62 -4.40 -18.86
CA ALA A 413 2.36 -3.91 -18.31
C ALA A 413 1.10 -4.23 -19.16
N ARG A 414 1.17 -5.18 -20.11
CA ARG A 414 0.02 -5.61 -20.91
C ARG A 414 -0.84 -6.53 -20.06
N VAL A 415 -2.15 -6.32 -20.07
CA VAL A 415 -3.10 -7.20 -19.37
C VAL A 415 -3.21 -8.53 -20.12
N MET A 416 -3.11 -9.64 -19.39
CA MET A 416 -3.05 -10.99 -19.96
C MET A 416 -4.38 -11.71 -19.86
N ARG A 417 -4.70 -12.49 -20.90
CA ARG A 417 -5.77 -13.49 -20.92
C ARG A 417 -5.15 -14.82 -21.35
N ASP A 418 -5.12 -15.79 -20.45
CA ASP A 418 -4.57 -17.13 -20.69
C ASP A 418 -3.17 -17.12 -21.34
N GLY A 419 -2.30 -16.25 -20.85
CA GLY A 419 -0.92 -16.09 -21.34
C GLY A 419 -0.78 -15.24 -22.60
N VAL A 420 -1.87 -14.69 -23.16
CA VAL A 420 -1.86 -13.84 -24.35
C VAL A 420 -2.28 -12.41 -23.99
N PRO A 421 -1.60 -11.35 -24.45
CA PRO A 421 -2.01 -9.99 -24.19
C PRO A 421 -3.37 -9.63 -24.77
N ILE A 422 -4.22 -8.95 -24.00
CA ILE A 422 -5.43 -8.31 -24.48
C ILE A 422 -5.03 -7.06 -25.25
N LEU A 423 -5.35 -7.00 -26.53
CA LEU A 423 -4.93 -5.90 -27.40
C LEU A 423 -5.54 -4.55 -26.95
N GLY A 424 -4.69 -3.52 -26.84
CA GLY A 424 -5.10 -2.18 -26.43
C GLY A 424 -5.36 -2.03 -24.93
N LEU A 425 -5.03 -3.05 -24.08
CA LEU A 425 -5.26 -2.98 -22.66
C LEU A 425 -3.98 -3.16 -21.84
N TYR A 426 -3.71 -2.20 -20.97
CA TYR A 426 -2.57 -2.16 -20.07
C TYR A 426 -3.05 -1.96 -18.64
N ALA A 427 -2.25 -2.37 -17.64
CA ALA A 427 -2.53 -2.10 -16.24
C ALA A 427 -1.26 -1.90 -15.43
N ALA A 428 -1.34 -1.02 -14.42
CA ALA A 428 -0.23 -0.76 -13.51
C ALA A 428 -0.71 -0.42 -12.09
N GLY A 429 0.20 -0.57 -11.14
CA GLY A 429 -0.05 -0.25 -9.74
C GLY A 429 -0.76 -1.37 -8.98
N GLU A 430 -1.55 -0.98 -7.98
CA GLU A 430 -2.18 -1.90 -7.02
C GLU A 430 -3.10 -2.93 -7.67
N MET A 431 -3.81 -2.56 -8.74
CA MET A 431 -4.73 -3.46 -9.42
C MET A 431 -4.06 -4.64 -10.15
N THR A 432 -2.74 -4.71 -10.18
CA THR A 432 -1.99 -5.82 -10.79
C THR A 432 -1.57 -6.85 -9.74
N GLY A 433 -1.84 -8.12 -10.00
CA GLY A 433 -1.70 -9.21 -9.05
C GLY A 433 -0.28 -9.79 -8.97
N HIS A 434 0.67 -9.06 -8.40
CA HIS A 434 2.06 -9.52 -8.24
C HIS A 434 2.52 -9.70 -6.79
N PHE A 435 1.66 -9.36 -5.82
CA PHE A 435 1.97 -9.56 -4.41
C PHE A 435 1.28 -10.80 -3.87
N HIS A 436 1.97 -11.50 -2.96
CA HIS A 436 1.51 -12.71 -2.29
C HIS A 436 2.01 -12.72 -0.86
N ALA A 437 1.26 -13.31 0.04
CA ALA A 437 1.57 -13.48 1.45
C ALA A 437 1.81 -12.15 2.19
N THR A 438 2.92 -11.47 1.94
CA THR A 438 3.30 -10.20 2.57
C THR A 438 3.71 -9.19 1.50
N ALA A 439 3.37 -7.93 1.70
CA ALA A 439 3.80 -6.86 0.81
C ALA A 439 5.31 -6.63 0.93
N PRO A 440 6.07 -6.69 -0.17
CA PRO A 440 7.48 -6.31 -0.14
C PRO A 440 7.64 -4.85 0.32
N ASN A 441 8.49 -4.64 1.33
CA ASN A 441 8.63 -3.34 1.99
C ASN A 441 9.05 -2.22 1.02
N ALA A 442 8.30 -1.12 1.00
CA ALA A 442 8.52 0.06 0.16
C ALA A 442 8.55 -0.20 -1.37
N VAL A 443 7.93 -1.29 -1.85
CA VAL A 443 7.89 -1.66 -3.27
C VAL A 443 6.61 -1.18 -3.95
N SER A 444 5.50 -1.01 -3.23
CA SER A 444 4.20 -0.66 -3.81
C SER A 444 4.21 0.62 -4.62
N MET A 445 4.82 1.69 -4.10
CA MET A 445 4.95 2.97 -4.81
C MET A 445 5.90 2.86 -5.99
N LEU A 446 7.06 2.20 -5.79
CA LEU A 446 8.05 2.03 -6.84
C LEU A 446 7.48 1.27 -8.04
N ARG A 447 6.76 0.16 -7.81
CA ARG A 447 6.12 -0.59 -8.90
C ARG A 447 5.03 0.21 -9.61
N ALA A 448 4.26 1.03 -8.87
CA ALA A 448 3.22 1.86 -9.47
C ALA A 448 3.80 2.86 -10.47
N LEU A 449 4.87 3.55 -10.09
CA LEU A 449 5.55 4.51 -10.94
C LEU A 449 6.26 3.86 -12.13
N ALA A 450 7.06 2.81 -11.88
CA ALA A 450 7.83 2.14 -12.92
C ALA A 450 6.93 1.48 -13.96
N PHE A 451 5.95 0.68 -13.53
CA PHE A 451 5.04 0.03 -14.47
C PHE A 451 4.00 0.99 -15.08
N GLY A 452 3.67 2.10 -14.41
CA GLY A 452 2.93 3.20 -15.05
C GLY A 452 3.70 3.76 -16.24
N ARG A 453 4.98 4.09 -16.06
CA ARG A 453 5.85 4.54 -17.17
C ARG A 453 5.95 3.50 -18.29
N ILE A 454 6.16 2.23 -17.94
CA ILE A 454 6.18 1.13 -18.92
C ILE A 454 4.87 1.09 -19.71
N ALA A 455 3.71 1.12 -19.03
CA ALA A 455 2.40 1.08 -19.66
C ALA A 455 2.20 2.22 -20.67
N GLY A 456 2.58 3.45 -20.29
CA GLY A 456 2.52 4.61 -21.20
C GLY A 456 3.40 4.46 -22.43
N ARG A 457 4.66 4.07 -22.25
CA ARG A 457 5.62 3.82 -23.36
C ARG A 457 5.15 2.72 -24.30
N GLU A 458 4.73 1.58 -23.74
CA GLU A 458 4.29 0.41 -24.51
C GLU A 458 2.98 0.67 -25.27
N ALA A 459 2.04 1.40 -24.66
CA ALA A 459 0.83 1.82 -25.33
C ALA A 459 1.16 2.66 -26.57
N VAL A 460 2.03 3.67 -26.44
CA VAL A 460 2.48 4.49 -27.57
C VAL A 460 3.19 3.65 -28.63
N ALA A 461 4.16 2.81 -28.23
CA ALA A 461 4.87 1.95 -29.15
C ALA A 461 3.93 1.05 -29.98
N SER A 462 2.91 0.47 -29.34
CA SER A 462 1.93 -0.39 -30.01
C SER A 462 1.02 0.36 -30.99
N LEU A 463 0.70 1.64 -30.71
CA LEU A 463 -0.16 2.46 -31.55
C LEU A 463 0.53 2.87 -32.85
N TYR A 464 1.85 3.08 -32.80
CA TYR A 464 2.61 3.53 -34.00
C TYR A 464 3.27 2.39 -34.78
N SER A 465 3.64 1.27 -34.16
CA SER A 465 4.17 0.10 -34.86
C SER A 465 3.20 -0.50 -35.88
N LYS A 466 1.89 -0.37 -35.67
CA LYS A 466 0.86 -0.82 -36.61
C LYS A 466 0.79 0.03 -37.91
N GLN A 467 1.30 1.26 -37.88
CA GLN A 467 1.28 2.16 -39.03
C GLN A 467 2.42 1.87 -40.01
N ASP A 468 3.58 1.40 -39.52
CA ASP A 468 4.74 1.07 -40.36
C ASP A 468 4.59 -0.26 -41.13
N GLY A 469 3.72 -1.17 -40.66
CA GLY A 469 3.41 -2.44 -41.32
C GLY A 469 2.36 -2.37 -42.44
N LEU A 470 1.78 -1.19 -42.69
CA LEU A 470 0.79 -0.91 -43.75
C LEU A 470 1.33 0.00 -44.88
N ARG A 471 2.64 0.27 -44.89
CA ARG A 471 3.33 0.99 -45.96
C ARG A 471 4.09 0.04 -46.88
#